data_0a2b49184e26c0975283955a8f0253c9
#
_entry.id   0a2b49184e26c0975283955a8f0253c9
#
_cell.length_a   1.000
_cell.length_b   1.000
_cell.length_c   1.000
_cell.angle_alpha   90.00
_cell.angle_beta   90.00
_cell.angle_gamma   90.00
#
_symmetry.space_group_name_H-M   'P 1'
#
loop_
_entity.id
_entity.type
_entity.pdbx_description
1 polymer ?
#
loop_
_entity_poly.entity_id
_entity_poly.type
_entity_poly.pdbx_seq_one_letter_code
_entity_poly.pdbx_strand_id
1 'polypeptide(L)'
;MQKITFEVCAGSYQDCLAAEKGGADRVELNSALSVGGLTPSLISLMQAKKETSLKIVCMVRPRAGGFCYDETEAQLMLEEAELLLEHGADGIAFGFLKADRTVDAEKTKKMVELIHAKGGEAVFHRAFDVTPEPAKAIETMIDCGVDRLLTSGQQEKALEGATLLAELQNKYGDKIELLAGSGVNAGNVRELMEKTGIRQIHSSCKFYRMDSTTEAGSVSYAYL
;
A
#
# COMPACT_ATOMS: atom_id res chain seq x y z
N MET A 1 -26.21 -2.85 3.59
CA MET A 1 -24.95 -3.41 3.00
C MET A 1 -23.78 -2.60 3.52
N GLN A 2 -22.73 -3.25 4.01
CA GLN A 2 -21.51 -2.53 4.34
C GLN A 2 -20.93 -1.90 3.07
N LYS A 3 -20.44 -0.65 3.18
CA LYS A 3 -19.81 0.09 2.07
C LYS A 3 -18.57 -0.67 1.59
N ILE A 4 -18.39 -0.78 0.28
CA ILE A 4 -17.14 -1.26 -0.32
C ILE A 4 -16.24 -0.03 -0.47
N THR A 5 -14.97 -0.15 -0.08
CA THR A 5 -13.95 0.89 -0.32
C THR A 5 -13.04 0.42 -1.44
N PHE A 6 -12.93 1.22 -2.46
CA PHE A 6 -12.07 0.94 -3.60
C PHE A 6 -10.86 1.88 -3.60
N GLU A 7 -9.67 1.28 -3.49
CA GLU A 7 -8.38 1.97 -3.51
C GLU A 7 -7.62 1.67 -4.79
N VAL A 8 -7.10 2.71 -5.43
CA VAL A 8 -6.25 2.59 -6.62
C VAL A 8 -4.79 2.82 -6.27
N CYS A 9 -3.91 1.90 -6.71
CA CYS A 9 -2.46 2.08 -6.66
C CYS A 9 -2.03 3.05 -7.77
N ALA A 10 -1.77 4.30 -7.41
CA ALA A 10 -1.39 5.37 -8.30
C ALA A 10 0.13 5.55 -8.33
N GLY A 11 0.73 5.69 -9.50
CA GLY A 11 2.17 5.91 -9.68
C GLY A 11 2.52 7.36 -10.03
N SER A 12 1.52 8.23 -10.14
CA SER A 12 1.69 9.62 -10.52
C SER A 12 0.49 10.48 -10.07
N TYR A 13 0.67 11.80 -10.13
CA TYR A 13 -0.43 12.75 -9.96
C TYR A 13 -1.56 12.54 -11.00
N GLN A 14 -1.23 12.24 -12.25
CA GLN A 14 -2.22 11.97 -13.29
C GLN A 14 -3.05 10.73 -13.00
N ASP A 15 -2.46 9.71 -12.37
CA ASP A 15 -3.18 8.51 -11.95
C ASP A 15 -4.19 8.84 -10.85
N CYS A 16 -3.88 9.78 -9.94
CA CYS A 16 -4.83 10.26 -8.93
C CYS A 16 -6.05 10.92 -9.59
N LEU A 17 -5.84 11.78 -10.58
CA LEU A 17 -6.95 12.39 -11.35
C LEU A 17 -7.79 11.34 -12.08
N ALA A 18 -7.13 10.34 -12.67
CA ALA A 18 -7.82 9.24 -13.34
C ALA A 18 -8.61 8.36 -12.35
N ALA A 19 -8.05 8.09 -11.17
CA ALA A 19 -8.70 7.31 -10.11
C ALA A 19 -9.98 8.01 -9.61
N GLU A 20 -9.93 9.33 -9.35
CA GLU A 20 -11.11 10.10 -8.96
C GLU A 20 -12.18 10.06 -10.04
N LYS A 21 -11.79 10.27 -11.29
CA LYS A 21 -12.69 10.18 -12.44
C LYS A 21 -13.33 8.79 -12.59
N GLY A 22 -12.59 7.74 -12.20
CA GLY A 22 -13.04 6.35 -12.18
C GLY A 22 -13.91 6.01 -10.96
N GLY A 23 -14.09 6.92 -10.01
CA GLY A 23 -14.92 6.72 -8.82
C GLY A 23 -14.21 5.96 -7.69
N ALA A 24 -12.88 6.04 -7.61
CA ALA A 24 -12.15 5.51 -6.46
C ALA A 24 -12.51 6.28 -5.18
N ASP A 25 -12.53 5.59 -4.05
CA ASP A 25 -12.70 6.24 -2.72
C ASP A 25 -11.36 6.74 -2.18
N ARG A 26 -10.26 6.09 -2.55
CA ARG A 26 -8.91 6.34 -2.02
C ARG A 26 -7.86 5.97 -3.06
N VAL A 27 -6.69 6.57 -2.95
CA VAL A 27 -5.49 6.13 -3.67
C VAL A 27 -4.36 5.84 -2.70
N GLU A 28 -3.52 4.86 -3.06
CA GLU A 28 -2.17 4.72 -2.54
C GLU A 28 -1.23 5.37 -3.55
N LEU A 29 -0.67 6.53 -3.19
CA LEU A 29 0.22 7.28 -4.06
C LEU A 29 1.67 6.79 -3.91
N ASN A 30 2.24 6.40 -5.02
CA ASN A 30 3.59 5.87 -5.16
C ASN A 30 4.38 6.64 -6.22
N SER A 31 5.65 6.31 -6.33
CA SER A 31 6.48 6.44 -7.52
C SER A 31 7.02 5.07 -7.94
N ALA A 32 7.66 4.96 -9.09
CA ALA A 32 8.42 3.77 -9.51
C ALA A 32 7.67 2.43 -9.31
N LEU A 33 6.42 2.32 -9.81
CA LEU A 33 5.59 1.11 -9.67
C LEU A 33 6.23 -0.14 -10.29
N SER A 34 7.14 0.01 -11.27
CA SER A 34 7.89 -1.09 -11.88
C SER A 34 8.77 -1.86 -10.89
N VAL A 35 9.16 -1.24 -9.77
CA VAL A 35 9.92 -1.88 -8.68
C VAL A 35 9.09 -2.11 -7.42
N GLY A 36 7.75 -2.05 -7.55
CA GLY A 36 6.81 -2.32 -6.48
C GLY A 36 6.36 -1.11 -5.67
N GLY A 37 6.60 0.10 -6.17
CA GLY A 37 6.25 1.36 -5.50
C GLY A 37 7.34 1.85 -4.54
N LEU A 38 7.68 3.13 -4.67
CA LEU A 38 8.58 3.87 -3.79
C LEU A 38 7.90 5.15 -3.31
N THR A 39 8.51 5.84 -2.36
CA THR A 39 8.05 7.14 -1.84
C THR A 39 7.75 8.11 -3.01
N PRO A 40 6.56 8.71 -3.07
CA PRO A 40 6.20 9.65 -4.13
C PRO A 40 6.89 10.99 -3.92
N SER A 41 6.96 11.80 -4.98
CA SER A 41 7.39 13.18 -4.80
C SER A 41 6.33 13.97 -3.99
N LEU A 42 6.81 14.84 -3.10
CA LEU A 42 5.96 15.72 -2.31
C LEU A 42 5.02 16.58 -3.20
N ILE A 43 5.54 17.05 -4.32
CA ILE A 43 4.75 17.89 -5.24
C ILE A 43 3.61 17.08 -5.88
N SER A 44 3.80 15.80 -6.16
CA SER A 44 2.71 14.94 -6.66
C SER A 44 1.58 14.82 -5.64
N LEU A 45 1.91 14.65 -4.36
CA LEU A 45 0.93 14.65 -3.28
C LEU A 45 0.18 15.99 -3.19
N MET A 46 0.92 17.11 -3.10
CA MET A 46 0.32 18.44 -2.95
C MET A 46 -0.63 18.78 -4.10
N GLN A 47 -0.26 18.45 -5.35
CA GLN A 47 -1.12 18.68 -6.50
C GLN A 47 -2.35 17.77 -6.47
N ALA A 48 -2.18 16.48 -6.14
CA ALA A 48 -3.31 15.56 -6.02
C ALA A 48 -4.30 16.00 -4.92
N LYS A 49 -3.82 16.42 -3.76
CA LYS A 49 -4.67 16.97 -2.68
C LYS A 49 -5.39 18.26 -3.05
N LYS A 50 -4.77 19.09 -3.88
CA LYS A 50 -5.38 20.34 -4.34
C LYS A 50 -6.51 20.09 -5.36
N GLU A 51 -6.36 19.11 -6.23
CA GLU A 51 -7.20 18.93 -7.41
C GLU A 51 -8.15 17.73 -7.33
N THR A 52 -8.08 16.95 -6.26
CA THR A 52 -8.99 15.83 -5.99
C THR A 52 -9.59 15.89 -4.60
N SER A 53 -10.72 15.21 -4.42
CA SER A 53 -11.35 14.99 -3.10
C SER A 53 -10.95 13.65 -2.48
N LEU A 54 -10.04 12.92 -3.11
CA LEU A 54 -9.62 11.59 -2.69
C LEU A 54 -8.92 11.61 -1.32
N LYS A 55 -9.11 10.56 -0.55
CA LYS A 55 -8.15 10.20 0.49
C LYS A 55 -6.87 9.69 -0.17
N ILE A 56 -5.72 10.19 0.29
CA ILE A 56 -4.41 9.83 -0.26
C ILE A 56 -3.54 9.22 0.83
N VAL A 57 -3.30 7.92 0.72
CA VAL A 57 -2.27 7.21 1.48
C VAL A 57 -0.98 7.27 0.67
N CYS A 58 0.12 7.71 1.25
CA CYS A 58 1.41 7.77 0.57
C CYS A 58 2.27 6.55 0.92
N MET A 59 2.90 5.95 -0.08
CA MET A 59 3.96 4.97 0.16
C MET A 59 5.17 5.65 0.80
N VAL A 60 5.72 5.03 1.84
CA VAL A 60 7.05 5.36 2.37
C VAL A 60 7.94 4.13 2.25
N ARG A 61 8.73 4.12 1.21
CA ARG A 61 9.68 3.07 0.84
C ARG A 61 10.83 3.70 0.08
N PRO A 62 12.01 3.87 0.71
CA PRO A 62 13.09 4.71 0.15
C PRO A 62 13.81 4.06 -1.04
N ARG A 63 13.74 2.74 -1.19
CA ARG A 63 14.43 1.98 -2.23
C ARG A 63 13.70 0.70 -2.64
N ALA A 64 14.02 0.21 -3.80
CA ALA A 64 13.66 -1.15 -4.23
C ALA A 64 14.34 -2.23 -3.36
N GLY A 65 13.91 -3.48 -3.49
CA GLY A 65 14.42 -4.62 -2.72
C GLY A 65 13.58 -4.93 -1.49
N GLY A 66 14.20 -5.57 -0.49
CA GLY A 66 13.53 -6.06 0.72
C GLY A 66 13.16 -4.98 1.72
N PHE A 67 12.53 -5.40 2.81
CA PHE A 67 11.92 -4.54 3.84
C PHE A 67 12.68 -4.54 5.17
N CYS A 68 13.91 -5.09 5.18
CA CYS A 68 14.81 -4.99 6.30
C CYS A 68 15.68 -3.75 6.11
N TYR A 69 15.46 -2.74 6.94
CA TYR A 69 16.09 -1.43 6.86
C TYR A 69 17.03 -1.23 8.03
N ASP A 70 18.17 -0.60 7.78
CA ASP A 70 19.07 -0.13 8.85
C ASP A 70 18.49 1.10 9.57
N GLU A 71 19.21 1.60 10.58
CA GLU A 71 18.74 2.74 11.37
C GLU A 71 18.68 4.04 10.55
N THR A 72 19.61 4.21 9.60
CA THR A 72 19.65 5.40 8.73
C THR A 72 18.46 5.40 7.77
N GLU A 73 18.18 4.26 7.15
CA GLU A 73 17.02 4.09 6.28
C GLU A 73 15.70 4.26 7.05
N ALA A 74 15.61 3.69 8.26
CA ALA A 74 14.42 3.81 9.09
C ALA A 74 14.18 5.28 9.52
N GLN A 75 15.25 6.01 9.86
CA GLN A 75 15.15 7.43 10.19
C GLN A 75 14.69 8.26 8.97
N LEU A 76 15.24 7.99 7.79
CA LEU A 76 14.80 8.62 6.54
C LEU A 76 13.31 8.38 6.29
N MET A 77 12.84 7.15 6.49
CA MET A 77 11.43 6.81 6.32
C MET A 77 10.51 7.57 7.30
N LEU A 78 10.95 7.78 8.55
CA LEU A 78 10.20 8.59 9.52
C LEU A 78 10.11 10.06 9.07
N GLU A 79 11.21 10.64 8.59
CA GLU A 79 11.25 12.02 8.09
C GLU A 79 10.39 12.20 6.83
N GLU A 80 10.42 11.25 5.89
CA GLU A 80 9.54 11.23 4.71
C GLU A 80 8.07 11.14 5.11
N ALA A 81 7.73 10.25 6.06
CA ALA A 81 6.36 10.10 6.55
C ALA A 81 5.84 11.39 7.20
N GLU A 82 6.65 12.01 8.06
CA GLU A 82 6.31 13.27 8.71
C GLU A 82 6.04 14.38 7.67
N LEU A 83 6.94 14.53 6.72
CA LEU A 83 6.84 15.53 5.65
C LEU A 83 5.57 15.33 4.79
N LEU A 84 5.27 14.10 4.41
CA LEU A 84 4.07 13.79 3.61
C LEU A 84 2.79 14.08 4.39
N LEU A 85 2.73 13.72 5.68
CA LEU A 85 1.57 14.00 6.55
C LEU A 85 1.36 15.51 6.76
N GLU A 86 2.42 16.28 6.97
CA GLU A 86 2.36 17.75 7.09
C GLU A 86 1.83 18.42 5.82
N HIS A 87 1.97 17.77 4.68
CA HIS A 87 1.49 18.27 3.39
C HIS A 87 0.20 17.60 2.90
N GLY A 88 -0.53 16.95 3.79
CA GLY A 88 -1.91 16.55 3.58
C GLY A 88 -2.10 15.10 3.17
N ALA A 89 -1.11 14.21 3.33
CA ALA A 89 -1.37 12.78 3.25
C ALA A 89 -2.37 12.37 4.33
N ASP A 90 -3.37 11.55 3.97
CA ASP A 90 -4.35 11.02 4.91
C ASP A 90 -3.85 9.77 5.64
N GLY A 91 -2.73 9.20 5.20
CA GLY A 91 -2.08 8.05 5.81
C GLY A 91 -0.78 7.69 5.12
N ILE A 92 -0.07 6.73 5.69
CA ILE A 92 1.21 6.24 5.20
C ILE A 92 1.15 4.71 5.05
N ALA A 93 1.55 4.21 3.87
CA ALA A 93 1.80 2.81 3.61
C ALA A 93 3.29 2.51 3.80
N PHE A 94 3.61 1.58 4.69
CA PHE A 94 4.98 1.24 5.07
C PHE A 94 5.09 -0.23 5.49
N GLY A 95 6.30 -0.72 5.79
CA GLY A 95 6.49 -2.04 6.40
C GLY A 95 7.94 -2.29 6.74
N PHE A 96 8.18 -2.67 7.98
CA PHE A 96 9.48 -3.00 8.54
C PHE A 96 9.57 -4.48 8.90
N LEU A 97 10.53 -5.18 8.31
CA LEU A 97 10.85 -6.57 8.66
C LEU A 97 12.28 -6.66 9.18
N LYS A 98 12.51 -7.65 10.05
CA LYS A 98 13.84 -8.10 10.43
C LYS A 98 14.43 -9.01 9.37
N ALA A 99 15.71 -9.35 9.47
CA ALA A 99 16.41 -10.24 8.55
C ALA A 99 15.80 -11.66 8.48
N ASP A 100 15.13 -12.12 9.54
CA ASP A 100 14.38 -13.37 9.60
C ASP A 100 12.94 -13.26 9.03
N ARG A 101 12.60 -12.11 8.45
CA ARG A 101 11.29 -11.75 7.88
C ARG A 101 10.17 -11.60 8.92
N THR A 102 10.46 -11.63 10.21
CA THR A 102 9.46 -11.24 11.22
C THR A 102 9.25 -9.72 11.21
N VAL A 103 8.08 -9.27 11.67
CA VAL A 103 7.78 -7.83 11.79
C VAL A 103 8.76 -7.19 12.80
N ASP A 104 9.40 -6.09 12.41
CA ASP A 104 10.17 -5.27 13.32
C ASP A 104 9.21 -4.39 14.14
N ALA A 105 8.80 -4.90 15.29
CA ALA A 105 7.81 -4.25 16.14
C ALA A 105 8.26 -2.87 16.64
N GLU A 106 9.56 -2.69 16.90
CA GLU A 106 10.09 -1.42 17.40
C GLU A 106 9.98 -0.31 16.35
N LYS A 107 10.48 -0.57 15.13
CA LYS A 107 10.39 0.39 14.02
C LYS A 107 8.94 0.61 13.59
N THR A 108 8.12 -0.46 13.55
CA THR A 108 6.69 -0.37 13.23
C THR A 108 5.96 0.52 14.21
N LYS A 109 6.18 0.34 15.52
CA LYS A 109 5.54 1.14 16.56
C LYS A 109 5.92 2.62 16.48
N LYS A 110 7.21 2.93 16.29
CA LYS A 110 7.68 4.31 16.11
C LYS A 110 7.00 5.00 14.91
N MET A 111 6.87 4.29 13.79
CA MET A 111 6.19 4.82 12.61
C MET A 111 4.70 5.04 12.86
N VAL A 112 4.01 4.09 13.49
CA VAL A 112 2.58 4.22 13.84
C VAL A 112 2.34 5.40 14.79
N GLU A 113 3.16 5.54 15.83
CA GLU A 113 3.06 6.66 16.78
C GLU A 113 3.23 8.03 16.08
N LEU A 114 4.18 8.14 15.16
CA LEU A 114 4.37 9.33 14.33
C LEU A 114 3.13 9.64 13.48
N ILE A 115 2.62 8.63 12.77
CA ILE A 115 1.46 8.77 11.87
C ILE A 115 0.23 9.22 12.67
N HIS A 116 -0.05 8.56 13.78
CA HIS A 116 -1.19 8.89 14.64
C HIS A 116 -1.06 10.29 15.28
N ALA A 117 0.14 10.69 15.68
CA ALA A 117 0.39 12.03 16.22
C ALA A 117 0.07 13.15 15.21
N LYS A 118 0.15 12.85 13.91
CA LYS A 118 -0.22 13.75 12.80
C LYS A 118 -1.68 13.53 12.32
N GLY A 119 -2.43 12.62 12.93
CA GLY A 119 -3.82 12.31 12.57
C GLY A 119 -4.01 11.48 11.30
N GLY A 120 -2.96 10.80 10.83
CA GLY A 120 -2.97 9.93 9.66
C GLY A 120 -3.34 8.48 9.97
N GLU A 121 -3.63 7.69 8.94
CA GLU A 121 -3.87 6.24 9.01
C GLU A 121 -2.55 5.46 8.77
N ALA A 122 -2.23 4.51 9.63
CA ALA A 122 -1.05 3.65 9.53
C ALA A 122 -1.39 2.37 8.76
N VAL A 123 -0.84 2.22 7.55
CA VAL A 123 -1.12 1.08 6.67
C VAL A 123 0.13 0.21 6.52
N PHE A 124 0.09 -1.03 6.97
CA PHE A 124 1.18 -1.97 6.71
C PHE A 124 0.99 -2.60 5.33
N HIS A 125 1.98 -2.43 4.48
CA HIS A 125 1.89 -2.90 3.09
C HIS A 125 2.25 -4.38 2.93
N ARG A 126 2.38 -4.85 1.69
CA ARG A 126 2.62 -6.25 1.32
C ARG A 126 3.94 -6.88 1.81
N ALA A 127 4.76 -6.18 2.60
CA ALA A 127 5.85 -6.82 3.35
C ALA A 127 5.33 -7.97 4.24
N PHE A 128 4.07 -7.90 4.69
CA PHE A 128 3.37 -8.99 5.35
C PHE A 128 3.40 -10.30 4.55
N ASP A 129 3.27 -10.23 3.23
CA ASP A 129 3.14 -11.41 2.39
C ASP A 129 4.38 -12.31 2.34
N VAL A 130 5.52 -11.85 2.87
CA VAL A 130 6.75 -12.65 3.00
C VAL A 130 7.08 -13.03 4.45
N THR A 131 6.21 -12.73 5.41
CA THR A 131 6.42 -13.13 6.80
C THR A 131 6.26 -14.64 6.99
N PRO A 132 7.04 -15.29 7.91
CA PRO A 132 6.98 -16.75 8.07
C PRO A 132 5.71 -17.22 8.80
N GLU A 133 5.15 -16.40 9.71
CA GLU A 133 4.02 -16.73 10.57
C GLU A 133 2.94 -15.64 10.49
N PRO A 134 1.96 -15.74 9.54
CA PRO A 134 1.00 -14.67 9.29
C PRO A 134 0.15 -14.31 10.51
N ALA A 135 -0.24 -15.28 11.33
CA ALA A 135 -1.00 -15.01 12.55
C ALA A 135 -0.22 -14.17 13.56
N LYS A 136 1.06 -14.49 13.78
CA LYS A 136 1.94 -13.73 14.68
C LYS A 136 2.28 -12.36 14.11
N ALA A 137 2.46 -12.27 12.79
CA ALA A 137 2.72 -11.00 12.13
C ALA A 137 1.56 -10.01 12.30
N ILE A 138 0.32 -10.44 12.04
CA ILE A 138 -0.85 -9.56 12.19
C ILE A 138 -1.10 -9.21 13.68
N GLU A 139 -0.91 -10.14 14.61
CA GLU A 139 -1.00 -9.86 16.06
C GLU A 139 0.03 -8.79 16.48
N THR A 140 1.28 -8.89 16.00
CA THR A 140 2.31 -7.86 16.24
C THR A 140 1.90 -6.50 15.66
N MET A 141 1.29 -6.46 14.47
CA MET A 141 0.80 -5.21 13.86
C MET A 141 -0.33 -4.57 14.67
N ILE A 142 -1.28 -5.38 15.15
CA ILE A 142 -2.37 -4.94 16.03
C ILE A 142 -1.80 -4.36 17.33
N ASP A 143 -0.83 -5.03 17.94
CA ASP A 143 -0.18 -4.56 19.17
C ASP A 143 0.63 -3.27 18.96
N CYS A 144 1.12 -3.02 17.74
CA CYS A 144 1.76 -1.77 17.35
C CYS A 144 0.75 -0.65 17.00
N GLY A 145 -0.54 -0.97 16.87
CA GLY A 145 -1.59 0.00 16.53
C GLY A 145 -1.73 0.27 15.04
N VAL A 146 -1.35 -0.65 14.16
CA VAL A 146 -1.56 -0.54 12.72
C VAL A 146 -3.07 -0.53 12.42
N ASP A 147 -3.55 0.44 11.64
CA ASP A 147 -4.97 0.58 11.32
C ASP A 147 -5.41 -0.37 10.21
N ARG A 148 -4.55 -0.58 9.20
CA ARG A 148 -4.89 -1.37 8.02
C ARG A 148 -3.72 -2.23 7.54
N LEU A 149 -4.03 -3.43 7.06
CA LEU A 149 -3.10 -4.36 6.43
C LEU A 149 -3.46 -4.55 4.95
N LEU A 150 -2.57 -4.16 4.04
CA LEU A 150 -2.64 -4.52 2.62
C LEU A 150 -1.93 -5.86 2.40
N THR A 151 -2.66 -6.85 1.90
CA THR A 151 -2.12 -8.20 1.70
C THR A 151 -2.77 -8.93 0.52
N SER A 152 -2.06 -9.89 -0.05
CA SER A 152 -2.56 -10.86 -1.00
C SER A 152 -2.79 -12.25 -0.40
N GLY A 153 -2.74 -12.37 0.94
CA GLY A 153 -2.84 -13.68 1.61
C GLY A 153 -1.61 -14.55 1.39
N GLN A 154 -0.42 -13.93 1.35
CA GLN A 154 0.88 -14.59 1.14
C GLN A 154 0.98 -15.38 -0.20
N GLN A 155 0.18 -15.00 -1.19
CA GLN A 155 0.26 -15.56 -2.54
C GLN A 155 0.61 -14.47 -3.55
N GLU A 156 0.96 -14.87 -4.78
CA GLU A 156 1.25 -13.93 -5.85
C GLU A 156 0.05 -13.01 -6.12
N LYS A 157 -1.16 -13.58 -6.10
CA LYS A 157 -2.42 -12.86 -6.33
C LYS A 157 -3.41 -13.08 -5.18
N ALA A 158 -4.19 -12.07 -4.86
CA ALA A 158 -5.16 -12.08 -3.77
C ALA A 158 -6.19 -13.22 -3.87
N LEU A 159 -6.67 -13.54 -5.09
CA LEU A 159 -7.63 -14.63 -5.26
C LEU A 159 -7.03 -16.00 -4.93
N GLU A 160 -5.75 -16.21 -5.19
CA GLU A 160 -5.02 -17.42 -4.81
C GLU A 160 -4.83 -17.53 -3.30
N GLY A 161 -4.69 -16.37 -2.62
CA GLY A 161 -4.59 -16.26 -1.16
C GLY A 161 -5.93 -16.16 -0.42
N ALA A 162 -7.06 -16.37 -1.11
CA ALA A 162 -8.40 -16.14 -0.55
C ALA A 162 -8.66 -16.93 0.75
N THR A 163 -8.11 -18.12 0.91
CA THR A 163 -8.26 -18.92 2.13
C THR A 163 -7.65 -18.20 3.34
N LEU A 164 -6.39 -17.80 3.26
CA LEU A 164 -5.73 -17.05 4.34
C LEU A 164 -6.40 -15.70 4.56
N LEU A 165 -6.78 -14.99 3.50
CA LEU A 165 -7.49 -13.70 3.60
C LEU A 165 -8.81 -13.87 4.38
N ALA A 166 -9.58 -14.94 4.11
CA ALA A 166 -10.81 -15.22 4.86
C ALA A 166 -10.55 -15.54 6.33
N GLU A 167 -9.52 -16.35 6.62
CA GLU A 167 -9.11 -16.67 8.00
C GLU A 167 -8.71 -15.41 8.77
N LEU A 168 -7.89 -14.54 8.17
CA LEU A 168 -7.46 -13.28 8.77
C LEU A 168 -8.65 -12.33 8.99
N GLN A 169 -9.55 -12.20 7.99
CA GLN A 169 -10.75 -11.37 8.11
C GLN A 169 -11.66 -11.85 9.23
N ASN A 170 -11.89 -13.16 9.32
CA ASN A 170 -12.76 -13.74 10.35
C ASN A 170 -12.18 -13.59 11.77
N LYS A 171 -10.85 -13.69 11.92
CA LYS A 171 -10.21 -13.69 13.25
C LYS A 171 -9.84 -12.29 13.72
N TYR A 172 -9.49 -11.39 12.81
CA TYR A 172 -8.87 -10.11 13.17
C TYR A 172 -9.57 -8.88 12.56
N GLY A 173 -10.56 -9.07 11.70
CA GLY A 173 -11.21 -7.98 10.98
C GLY A 173 -12.00 -6.98 11.84
N ASP A 174 -12.20 -7.27 13.13
CA ASP A 174 -12.74 -6.36 14.14
C ASP A 174 -11.65 -5.53 14.85
N LYS A 175 -10.36 -5.85 14.64
CA LYS A 175 -9.20 -5.22 15.29
C LYS A 175 -8.29 -4.46 14.33
N ILE A 176 -8.25 -4.87 13.07
CA ILE A 176 -7.44 -4.26 12.01
C ILE A 176 -8.20 -4.37 10.69
N GLU A 177 -8.22 -3.29 9.91
CA GLU A 177 -8.84 -3.34 8.59
C GLU A 177 -8.01 -4.17 7.61
N LEU A 178 -8.65 -5.05 6.83
CA LEU A 178 -7.99 -5.79 5.76
C LEU A 178 -8.30 -5.19 4.40
N LEU A 179 -7.26 -4.95 3.63
CA LEU A 179 -7.27 -4.45 2.27
C LEU A 179 -6.69 -5.52 1.34
N ALA A 180 -7.52 -6.14 0.51
CA ALA A 180 -7.06 -7.19 -0.39
C ALA A 180 -6.49 -6.60 -1.68
N GLY A 181 -5.24 -6.93 -2.01
CA GLY A 181 -4.54 -6.42 -3.18
C GLY A 181 -3.65 -7.46 -3.87
N SER A 182 -3.17 -7.12 -5.04
CA SER A 182 -2.44 -7.92 -6.02
C SER A 182 -3.35 -8.72 -6.96
N GLY A 183 -3.27 -8.37 -8.25
CA GLY A 183 -4.01 -9.05 -9.32
C GLY A 183 -5.52 -8.85 -9.28
N VAL A 184 -6.03 -7.96 -8.42
CA VAL A 184 -7.46 -7.67 -8.34
C VAL A 184 -7.89 -6.81 -9.53
N ASN A 185 -9.01 -7.20 -10.16
CA ASN A 185 -9.58 -6.54 -11.32
C ASN A 185 -11.10 -6.79 -11.40
N ALA A 186 -11.78 -6.17 -12.37
CA ALA A 186 -13.24 -6.26 -12.53
C ALA A 186 -13.75 -7.70 -12.74
N GLY A 187 -12.90 -8.60 -13.28
CA GLY A 187 -13.28 -10.00 -13.53
C GLY A 187 -13.25 -10.89 -12.30
N ASN A 188 -12.49 -10.52 -11.26
CA ASN A 188 -12.30 -11.40 -10.09
C ASN A 188 -12.68 -10.77 -8.74
N VAL A 189 -12.93 -9.47 -8.68
CA VAL A 189 -13.20 -8.75 -7.43
C VAL A 189 -14.43 -9.29 -6.69
N ARG A 190 -15.48 -9.64 -7.39
CA ARG A 190 -16.71 -10.17 -6.79
C ARG A 190 -16.44 -11.51 -6.10
N GLU A 191 -15.79 -12.45 -6.79
CA GLU A 191 -15.43 -13.75 -6.25
C GLU A 191 -14.50 -13.60 -5.03
N LEU A 192 -13.52 -12.72 -5.08
CA LEU A 192 -12.62 -12.43 -3.97
C LEU A 192 -13.40 -11.97 -2.73
N MET A 193 -14.29 -11.00 -2.90
CA MET A 193 -15.11 -10.47 -1.80
C MET A 193 -16.07 -11.51 -1.21
N GLU A 194 -16.68 -12.33 -2.05
CA GLU A 194 -17.58 -13.41 -1.62
C GLU A 194 -16.82 -14.49 -0.82
N LYS A 195 -15.62 -14.86 -1.25
CA LYS A 195 -14.79 -15.86 -0.57
C LYS A 195 -14.19 -15.36 0.73
N THR A 196 -13.81 -14.09 0.80
CA THR A 196 -13.02 -13.56 1.93
C THR A 196 -13.82 -12.76 2.94
N GLY A 197 -14.96 -12.21 2.55
CA GLY A 197 -15.72 -11.25 3.36
C GLY A 197 -15.10 -9.84 3.41
N ILE A 198 -13.89 -9.64 2.85
CA ILE A 198 -13.18 -8.35 2.83
C ILE A 198 -13.96 -7.35 1.97
N ARG A 199 -14.04 -6.09 2.42
CA ARG A 199 -14.78 -5.00 1.75
C ARG A 199 -13.90 -3.85 1.31
N GLN A 200 -12.58 -3.93 1.53
CA GLN A 200 -11.61 -2.97 1.03
C GLN A 200 -10.75 -3.65 -0.03
N ILE A 201 -10.70 -3.05 -1.21
CA ILE A 201 -10.09 -3.65 -2.40
C ILE A 201 -9.08 -2.68 -2.96
N HIS A 202 -7.86 -3.18 -3.18
CA HIS A 202 -6.75 -2.46 -3.80
C HIS A 202 -6.47 -3.02 -5.19
N SER A 203 -6.43 -2.15 -6.20
CA SER A 203 -6.11 -2.53 -7.58
C SER A 203 -5.22 -1.49 -8.25
N SER A 204 -4.30 -1.95 -9.07
CA SER A 204 -3.47 -1.04 -9.88
C SER A 204 -4.25 -0.39 -11.02
N CYS A 205 -5.36 -0.98 -11.46
CA CYS A 205 -6.13 -0.52 -12.63
C CYS A 205 -5.25 -0.15 -13.83
N LYS A 206 -4.05 -0.75 -13.91
CA LYS A 206 -2.99 -0.36 -14.84
C LYS A 206 -3.37 -0.62 -16.29
N PHE A 207 -2.92 0.31 -17.11
CA PHE A 207 -2.96 0.15 -18.54
C PHE A 207 -1.64 0.65 -19.13
N TYR A 208 -1.26 0.18 -20.30
CA TYR A 208 0.01 0.55 -20.94
C TYR A 208 -0.25 1.44 -22.13
N ARG A 209 0.53 2.53 -22.25
CA ARG A 209 0.53 3.43 -23.37
C ARG A 209 1.90 3.43 -24.03
N MET A 210 1.93 3.22 -25.34
CA MET A 210 3.15 3.38 -26.11
C MET A 210 3.62 4.82 -26.08
N ASP A 211 4.89 5.03 -25.80
CA ASP A 211 5.57 6.32 -25.88
C ASP A 211 6.75 6.20 -26.84
N SER A 212 6.65 6.83 -28.00
CA SER A 212 7.65 6.76 -29.05
C SER A 212 8.99 7.42 -28.67
N THR A 213 9.06 8.11 -27.52
CA THR A 213 10.28 8.74 -27.02
C THR A 213 11.10 7.79 -26.15
N THR A 214 10.61 6.59 -25.89
CA THR A 214 11.31 5.59 -25.05
C THR A 214 12.32 4.75 -25.81
N GLU A 215 12.31 4.76 -27.14
CA GLU A 215 13.16 3.90 -27.97
C GLU A 215 13.71 4.65 -29.18
N ALA A 216 15.01 4.47 -29.44
CA ALA A 216 15.66 4.96 -30.66
C ALA A 216 16.88 4.10 -31.01
N GLY A 217 16.86 3.45 -32.18
CA GLY A 217 17.94 2.56 -32.62
C GLY A 217 18.15 1.40 -31.65
N SER A 218 19.33 1.31 -31.03
CA SER A 218 19.65 0.28 -30.01
C SER A 218 19.39 0.73 -28.56
N VAL A 219 18.89 1.95 -28.36
CA VAL A 219 18.62 2.51 -27.02
C VAL A 219 17.17 2.28 -26.68
N SER A 220 16.90 1.70 -25.48
CA SER A 220 15.54 1.56 -24.94
C SER A 220 15.50 1.99 -23.48
N TYR A 221 14.51 2.80 -23.13
CA TYR A 221 14.10 3.16 -21.78
C TYR A 221 12.76 2.50 -21.38
N ALA A 222 12.28 1.54 -22.16
CA ALA A 222 11.11 0.73 -21.82
C ALA A 222 11.49 -0.33 -20.78
N TYR A 223 11.49 0.03 -19.51
CA TYR A 223 11.71 -0.88 -18.39
C TYR A 223 10.40 -1.61 -18.07
N LEU A 224 10.21 -2.78 -18.68
CA LEU A 224 9.06 -3.67 -18.46
C LEU A 224 9.48 -4.90 -17.66
#